data_fc3d78f9353fe612eea42135d01505d0
#
_entry.id   fc3d78f9353fe612eea42135d01505d0
#
_cell.length_a   1.000
_cell.length_b   1.000
_cell.length_c   1.000
_cell.angle_alpha   90.00
_cell.angle_beta   90.00
_cell.angle_gamma   90.00
#
_symmetry.space_group_name_H-M   'P 1'
#
loop_
_entity.id
_entity.type
_entity.pdbx_description
1 polymer ?
#
loop_
_entity_poly.entity_id
_entity_poly.type
_entity_poly.pdbx_seq_one_letter_code
_entity_poly.pdbx_strand_id
1 'polypeptide(L)'
;MDNKNLLKGTMVYSLMNLVTKMGSFIFLPIITRLLTQEEFGIVGTLAPITSLFTVILGLGLYNAQMKKYVDLKESEDEFGSYMFSSTLIIVVFNILTYIFLFTPVAKKLFSYIVDLSKVSYYPLIIVSVLIATTNAFNNLSTTLFRMKRMYMKVAIGSVVSLFTTYILAIYFIKYLKWGVFGNQFANLIALIIVFLFYFKDYFGKFRFKLNFDYVKYSLRNGLPLIFIELTDQVVNLSDRLVLAKFISLAVVGGYTLAFTGGRVLSVVTGSFVNSWTPEFYEAMKEDRTNPKITRSVENFIAIISFACVIAQLFAPEGIKLIFPKSYYQAINYMPLILAGIVVQALFCLDYFFHFHEDSIYIFYFTMFAMIFNLVGNIIFIPKFPEIGPIIAAWTTLLAFLFRAIMEMMIIRKKYKISFNYKKLFLYFIIIVNPVIFYLSNDQLSWMKFGLKIVYLAIVTKLLVNREVYAKIANLVNGIKRKIIKR
;
A
#
# COMPACT_ATOMS: atom_id res chain seq x y z
N MET A 1 -3.93 -33.22 -5.03
CA MET A 1 -3.05 -32.04 -4.91
C MET A 1 -2.49 -32.00 -3.51
N ASP A 2 -1.19 -31.88 -3.35
CA ASP A 2 -0.56 -31.94 -2.04
C ASP A 2 -0.77 -30.60 -1.29
N ASN A 3 -1.79 -30.57 -0.43
CA ASN A 3 -2.16 -29.39 0.40
C ASN A 3 -0.97 -28.90 1.24
N LYS A 4 -0.03 -29.78 1.58
CA LYS A 4 1.18 -29.45 2.34
C LYS A 4 2.12 -28.49 1.61
N ASN A 5 2.30 -28.69 0.30
CA ASN A 5 3.18 -27.84 -0.52
C ASN A 5 2.55 -26.46 -0.81
N LEU A 6 1.22 -26.40 -0.92
CA LEU A 6 0.49 -25.13 -1.06
C LEU A 6 0.60 -24.28 0.21
N LEU A 7 0.35 -24.88 1.37
CA LEU A 7 0.47 -24.21 2.66
C LEU A 7 1.91 -23.73 2.93
N LYS A 8 2.91 -24.55 2.62
CA LYS A 8 4.33 -24.19 2.78
C LYS A 8 4.71 -23.02 1.88
N GLY A 9 4.27 -23.02 0.61
CA GLY A 9 4.53 -21.91 -0.33
C GLY A 9 3.87 -20.60 0.12
N THR A 10 2.61 -20.67 0.57
CA THR A 10 1.86 -19.51 1.07
C THR A 10 2.47 -18.94 2.35
N MET A 11 2.90 -19.80 3.29
CA MET A 11 3.60 -19.36 4.51
C MET A 11 4.92 -18.66 4.19
N VAL A 12 5.74 -19.22 3.30
CA VAL A 12 7.01 -18.60 2.89
C VAL A 12 6.76 -17.24 2.24
N TYR A 13 5.81 -17.14 1.33
CA TYR A 13 5.45 -15.88 0.68
C TYR A 13 4.96 -14.83 1.69
N SER A 14 4.09 -15.21 2.62
CA SER A 14 3.59 -14.32 3.67
C SER A 14 4.70 -13.84 4.61
N LEU A 15 5.60 -14.74 5.00
CA LEU A 15 6.76 -14.41 5.84
C LEU A 15 7.70 -13.42 5.12
N MET A 16 7.98 -13.64 3.84
CA MET A 16 8.87 -12.76 3.08
C MET A 16 8.23 -11.40 2.80
N ASN A 17 6.91 -11.32 2.59
CA ASN A 17 6.19 -10.05 2.54
C ASN A 17 6.26 -9.29 3.87
N LEU A 18 6.20 -10.01 4.99
CA LEU A 18 6.41 -9.42 6.32
C LEU A 18 7.83 -8.86 6.45
N VAL A 19 8.84 -9.65 6.07
CA VAL A 19 10.26 -9.24 6.11
C VAL A 19 10.50 -7.99 5.25
N THR A 20 9.95 -7.92 4.04
CA THR A 20 10.13 -6.77 3.16
C THR A 20 9.44 -5.51 3.69
N LYS A 21 8.22 -5.62 4.21
CA LYS A 21 7.51 -4.47 4.81
C LYS A 21 8.17 -3.99 6.11
N MET A 22 8.53 -4.92 7.00
CA MET A 22 9.27 -4.57 8.23
C MET A 22 10.69 -4.08 7.94
N GLY A 23 11.35 -4.65 6.93
CA GLY A 23 12.67 -4.22 6.50
C GLY A 23 12.68 -2.74 6.07
N SER A 24 11.71 -2.32 5.27
CA SER A 24 11.57 -0.91 4.90
C SER A 24 11.43 0.01 6.12
N PHE A 25 10.71 -0.42 7.16
CA PHE A 25 10.58 0.33 8.40
C PHE A 25 11.88 0.39 9.20
N ILE A 26 12.66 -0.71 9.23
CA ILE A 26 13.96 -0.78 9.93
C ILE A 26 14.99 0.16 9.29
N PHE A 27 15.01 0.27 7.96
CA PHE A 27 15.93 1.16 7.24
C PHE A 27 15.49 2.64 7.24
N LEU A 28 14.23 2.92 7.52
CA LEU A 28 13.67 4.28 7.50
C LEU A 28 14.46 5.26 8.40
N PRO A 29 14.81 4.93 9.66
CA PRO A 29 15.61 5.80 10.52
C PRO A 29 17.00 6.10 9.96
N ILE A 30 17.58 5.17 9.23
CA ILE A 30 18.93 5.35 8.64
C ILE A 30 18.82 6.37 7.49
N ILE A 31 17.86 6.18 6.59
CA ILE A 31 17.67 7.10 5.46
C ILE A 31 17.28 8.50 5.92
N THR A 32 16.41 8.63 6.93
CA THR A 32 15.99 9.94 7.47
C THR A 32 17.10 10.67 8.24
N ARG A 33 18.17 9.99 8.65
CA ARG A 33 19.38 10.62 9.23
C ARG A 33 20.40 10.97 8.16
N LEU A 34 20.39 10.33 7.00
CA LEU A 34 21.32 10.57 5.91
C LEU A 34 20.81 11.68 4.96
N LEU A 35 19.51 11.80 4.80
CA LEU A 35 18.85 12.85 4.03
C LEU A 35 18.32 13.94 4.95
N THR A 36 18.30 15.18 4.46
CA THR A 36 17.53 16.24 5.12
C THR A 36 16.03 15.95 5.03
N GLN A 37 15.24 16.63 5.86
CA GLN A 37 13.80 16.46 5.85
C GLN A 37 13.19 16.86 4.49
N GLU A 38 13.73 17.90 3.84
CA GLU A 38 13.31 18.34 2.50
C GLU A 38 13.66 17.31 1.43
N GLU A 39 14.88 16.78 1.45
CA GLU A 39 15.31 15.71 0.55
C GLU A 39 14.43 14.46 0.70
N PHE A 40 14.10 14.07 1.92
CA PHE A 40 13.17 12.98 2.16
C PHE A 40 11.74 13.33 1.69
N GLY A 41 11.36 14.60 1.74
CA GLY A 41 10.14 15.14 1.16
C GLY A 41 10.11 15.02 -0.38
N ILE A 42 11.24 15.23 -1.05
CA ILE A 42 11.36 14.98 -2.49
C ILE A 42 11.12 13.50 -2.78
N VAL A 43 11.74 12.57 -2.02
CA VAL A 43 11.47 11.13 -2.15
C VAL A 43 9.98 10.83 -1.99
N GLY A 44 9.34 11.43 -1.00
CA GLY A 44 7.90 11.32 -0.76
C GLY A 44 7.04 11.86 -1.90
N THR A 45 7.48 12.92 -2.59
CA THR A 45 6.80 13.52 -3.74
C THR A 45 6.98 12.68 -5.02
N LEU A 46 8.12 12.01 -5.17
CA LEU A 46 8.38 11.14 -6.32
C LEU A 46 7.63 9.79 -6.23
N ALA A 47 7.29 9.33 -5.03
CA ALA A 47 6.59 8.06 -4.82
C ALA A 47 5.22 7.99 -5.54
N PRO A 48 4.32 8.99 -5.45
CA PRO A 48 3.08 9.04 -6.24
C PRO A 48 3.34 8.97 -7.74
N ILE A 49 4.32 9.72 -8.25
CA ILE A 49 4.68 9.75 -9.67
C ILE A 49 5.09 8.34 -10.11
N THR A 50 6.00 7.70 -9.38
CA THR A 50 6.44 6.33 -9.66
C THR A 50 5.26 5.36 -9.66
N SER A 51 4.37 5.44 -8.66
CA SER A 51 3.23 4.52 -8.54
C SER A 51 2.22 4.69 -9.67
N LEU A 52 1.85 5.93 -10.00
CA LEU A 52 0.93 6.23 -11.10
C LEU A 52 1.50 5.76 -12.45
N PHE A 53 2.77 6.08 -12.71
CA PHE A 53 3.42 5.63 -13.94
C PHE A 53 3.60 4.11 -13.99
N THR A 54 3.80 3.41 -12.85
CA THR A 54 3.85 1.94 -12.83
C THR A 54 2.55 1.33 -13.35
N VAL A 55 1.41 1.88 -12.94
CA VAL A 55 0.09 1.43 -13.40
C VAL A 55 -0.11 1.76 -14.90
N ILE A 56 0.18 2.99 -15.31
CA ILE A 56 0.01 3.46 -16.70
C ILE A 56 0.90 2.64 -17.65
N LEU A 57 2.20 2.51 -17.33
CA LEU A 57 3.18 1.86 -18.19
C LEU A 57 3.02 0.35 -18.24
N GLY A 58 2.42 -0.26 -17.21
CA GLY A 58 2.07 -1.68 -17.17
C GLY A 58 0.81 -2.03 -17.95
N LEU A 59 0.00 -1.01 -18.37
CA LEU A 59 -1.25 -1.18 -19.12
C LEU A 59 -2.23 -2.17 -18.48
N GLY A 60 -2.12 -2.48 -17.17
CA GLY A 60 -2.93 -3.48 -16.48
C GLY A 60 -2.79 -4.91 -17.03
N LEU A 61 -1.79 -5.17 -17.89
CA LEU A 61 -1.67 -6.43 -18.63
C LEU A 61 -1.35 -7.63 -17.76
N TYR A 62 -0.82 -7.44 -16.57
CA TYR A 62 -0.57 -8.54 -15.63
C TYR A 62 -1.87 -9.28 -15.23
N ASN A 63 -3.01 -8.58 -15.18
CA ASN A 63 -4.32 -9.18 -14.92
C ASN A 63 -4.83 -9.98 -16.14
N ALA A 64 -4.66 -9.43 -17.36
CA ALA A 64 -4.97 -10.14 -18.59
C ALA A 64 -4.11 -11.41 -18.74
N GLN A 65 -2.83 -11.33 -18.36
CA GLN A 65 -1.90 -12.46 -18.34
C GLN A 65 -2.35 -13.58 -17.39
N MET A 66 -2.89 -13.23 -16.21
CA MET A 66 -3.41 -14.23 -15.26
C MET A 66 -4.54 -15.05 -15.87
N LYS A 67 -5.53 -14.39 -16.50
CA LYS A 67 -6.64 -15.09 -17.17
C LYS A 67 -6.13 -15.96 -18.29
N LYS A 68 -5.30 -15.40 -19.17
CA LYS A 68 -4.79 -16.10 -20.35
C LYS A 68 -3.89 -17.29 -20.01
N TYR A 69 -3.15 -17.21 -18.89
CA TYR A 69 -2.39 -18.35 -18.37
C TYR A 69 -3.28 -19.55 -18.03
N VAL A 70 -4.47 -19.31 -17.47
CA VAL A 70 -5.41 -20.39 -17.16
C VAL A 70 -5.98 -21.02 -18.44
N ASP A 71 -6.33 -20.17 -19.42
CA ASP A 71 -6.90 -20.61 -20.70
C ASP A 71 -5.92 -21.43 -21.54
N LEU A 72 -4.64 -21.02 -21.57
CA LEU A 72 -3.59 -21.59 -22.42
C LEU A 72 -2.59 -22.46 -21.65
N LYS A 73 -2.95 -22.92 -20.46
CA LYS A 73 -2.04 -23.69 -19.59
C LYS A 73 -1.47 -24.95 -20.21
N GLU A 74 -2.24 -25.60 -21.09
CA GLU A 74 -1.87 -26.86 -21.78
C GLU A 74 -1.09 -26.63 -23.07
N SER A 75 -1.03 -25.37 -23.59
CA SER A 75 -0.32 -25.02 -24.82
C SER A 75 0.79 -24.01 -24.51
N GLU A 76 1.99 -24.48 -24.16
CA GLU A 76 3.14 -23.63 -23.85
C GLU A 76 3.52 -22.70 -25.01
N ASP A 77 3.37 -23.13 -26.26
CA ASP A 77 3.73 -22.34 -27.43
C ASP A 77 2.74 -21.20 -27.69
N GLU A 78 1.45 -21.45 -27.53
CA GLU A 78 0.44 -20.40 -27.63
C GLU A 78 0.58 -19.37 -26.48
N PHE A 79 0.81 -19.85 -25.27
CA PHE A 79 1.06 -18.97 -24.14
C PHE A 79 2.35 -18.14 -24.33
N GLY A 80 3.40 -18.75 -24.91
CA GLY A 80 4.64 -18.05 -25.27
C GLY A 80 4.43 -16.96 -26.33
N SER A 81 3.57 -17.22 -27.35
CA SER A 81 3.15 -16.22 -28.35
C SER A 81 2.31 -15.09 -27.70
N TYR A 82 1.41 -15.45 -26.77
CA TYR A 82 0.67 -14.46 -25.98
C TYR A 82 1.58 -13.56 -25.16
N MET A 83 2.54 -14.13 -24.43
CA MET A 83 3.52 -13.40 -23.63
C MET A 83 4.34 -12.44 -24.49
N PHE A 84 4.83 -12.89 -25.65
CA PHE A 84 5.57 -12.05 -26.59
C PHE A 84 4.70 -10.88 -27.08
N SER A 85 3.50 -11.16 -27.59
CA SER A 85 2.59 -10.17 -28.16
C SER A 85 2.17 -9.10 -27.10
N SER A 86 1.85 -9.52 -25.89
CA SER A 86 1.45 -8.62 -24.81
C SER A 86 2.63 -7.78 -24.28
N THR A 87 3.82 -8.39 -24.15
CA THR A 87 5.00 -7.65 -23.69
C THR A 87 5.48 -6.64 -24.73
N LEU A 88 5.37 -6.97 -26.02
CA LEU A 88 5.73 -6.05 -27.11
C LEU A 88 4.93 -4.73 -27.05
N ILE A 89 3.63 -4.81 -26.72
CA ILE A 89 2.80 -3.60 -26.56
C ILE A 89 3.35 -2.72 -25.44
N ILE A 90 3.70 -3.32 -24.30
CA ILE A 90 4.28 -2.57 -23.18
C ILE A 90 5.59 -1.91 -23.61
N VAL A 91 6.47 -2.62 -24.30
CA VAL A 91 7.74 -2.07 -24.81
C VAL A 91 7.48 -0.87 -25.72
N VAL A 92 6.60 -1.04 -26.71
CA VAL A 92 6.26 0.06 -27.65
C VAL A 92 5.66 1.25 -26.91
N PHE A 93 4.71 1.01 -26.01
CA PHE A 93 4.07 2.07 -25.24
C PHE A 93 5.07 2.81 -24.33
N ASN A 94 5.99 2.08 -23.69
CA ASN A 94 7.06 2.70 -22.90
C ASN A 94 8.00 3.53 -23.76
N ILE A 95 8.43 3.05 -24.94
CA ILE A 95 9.28 3.83 -25.87
C ILE A 95 8.57 5.13 -26.26
N LEU A 96 7.30 5.07 -26.65
CA LEU A 96 6.52 6.26 -27.00
C LEU A 96 6.39 7.22 -25.81
N THR A 97 6.22 6.69 -24.61
CA THR A 97 6.18 7.50 -23.37
C THR A 97 7.52 8.20 -23.14
N TYR A 98 8.66 7.52 -23.32
CA TYR A 98 9.97 8.18 -23.19
C TYR A 98 10.19 9.25 -24.26
N ILE A 99 9.83 9.00 -25.50
CA ILE A 99 9.89 10.04 -26.56
C ILE A 99 9.08 11.26 -26.12
N PHE A 100 7.87 11.05 -25.60
CA PHE A 100 7.03 12.13 -25.08
C PHE A 100 7.69 12.86 -23.90
N LEU A 101 8.27 12.14 -22.93
CA LEU A 101 8.87 12.73 -21.73
C LEU A 101 10.06 13.64 -22.03
N PHE A 102 10.76 13.44 -23.15
CA PHE A 102 11.83 14.33 -23.58
C PHE A 102 11.33 15.58 -24.31
N THR A 103 10.02 15.74 -24.52
CA THR A 103 9.45 16.94 -25.13
C THR A 103 9.25 18.08 -24.11
N PRO A 104 9.31 19.36 -24.54
CA PRO A 104 8.98 20.51 -23.70
C PRO A 104 7.53 20.45 -23.15
N VAL A 105 6.62 19.81 -23.90
CA VAL A 105 5.21 19.66 -23.52
C VAL A 105 5.09 18.81 -22.25
N ALA A 106 5.80 17.70 -22.17
CA ALA A 106 5.80 16.84 -20.97
C ALA A 106 6.31 17.62 -19.75
N LYS A 107 7.44 18.35 -19.89
CA LYS A 107 7.98 19.17 -18.80
C LYS A 107 6.96 20.22 -18.33
N LYS A 108 6.23 20.85 -19.24
CA LYS A 108 5.16 21.81 -18.93
C LYS A 108 3.99 21.13 -18.20
N LEU A 109 3.58 19.92 -18.60
CA LEU A 109 2.53 19.18 -17.92
C LEU A 109 2.93 18.83 -16.48
N PHE A 110 4.17 18.37 -16.26
CA PHE A 110 4.66 18.08 -14.90
C PHE A 110 4.72 19.34 -14.02
N SER A 111 4.97 20.54 -14.57
CA SER A 111 4.96 21.78 -13.79
C SER A 111 3.59 22.14 -13.19
N TYR A 112 2.48 21.63 -13.75
CA TYR A 112 1.16 21.76 -13.14
C TYR A 112 0.96 20.86 -11.91
N ILE A 113 1.67 19.73 -11.88
CA ILE A 113 1.53 18.71 -10.82
C ILE A 113 2.54 18.95 -9.70
N VAL A 114 3.77 19.25 -10.04
CA VAL A 114 4.89 19.41 -9.11
C VAL A 114 5.65 20.70 -9.42
N ASP A 115 6.09 21.38 -8.36
CA ASP A 115 6.98 22.54 -8.49
C ASP A 115 8.38 22.09 -8.96
N LEU A 116 8.67 22.30 -10.25
CA LEU A 116 9.93 21.89 -10.86
C LEU A 116 11.15 22.69 -10.41
N SER A 117 10.95 23.77 -9.63
CA SER A 117 12.06 24.48 -8.99
C SER A 117 12.57 23.72 -7.77
N LYS A 118 11.70 22.94 -7.12
CA LYS A 118 11.99 22.16 -5.91
C LYS A 118 12.31 20.70 -6.23
N VAL A 119 11.64 20.13 -7.23
CA VAL A 119 11.83 18.73 -7.65
C VAL A 119 12.29 18.73 -9.11
N SER A 120 13.56 18.47 -9.34
CA SER A 120 14.14 18.56 -10.68
C SER A 120 13.50 17.55 -11.65
N TYR A 121 13.14 18.05 -12.85
CA TYR A 121 12.63 17.20 -13.91
C TYR A 121 13.69 16.21 -14.38
N TYR A 122 14.88 16.73 -14.71
CA TYR A 122 16.08 15.95 -14.96
C TYR A 122 17.00 16.04 -13.73
N PRO A 123 17.48 14.93 -13.15
CA PRO A 123 17.22 13.54 -13.51
C PRO A 123 16.05 12.88 -12.74
N LEU A 124 15.48 13.53 -11.69
CA LEU A 124 14.68 12.84 -10.67
C LEU A 124 13.36 12.26 -11.22
N ILE A 125 12.59 13.05 -11.98
CA ILE A 125 11.31 12.56 -12.55
C ILE A 125 11.58 11.47 -13.58
N ILE A 126 12.60 11.63 -14.44
CA ILE A 126 12.95 10.62 -15.44
C ILE A 126 13.36 9.30 -14.79
N VAL A 127 14.20 9.34 -13.73
CA VAL A 127 14.57 8.13 -12.98
C VAL A 127 13.36 7.51 -12.32
N SER A 128 12.41 8.31 -11.80
CA SER A 128 11.16 7.80 -11.23
C SER A 128 10.31 7.05 -12.26
N VAL A 129 10.28 7.53 -13.51
CA VAL A 129 9.58 6.81 -14.60
C VAL A 129 10.34 5.56 -15.03
N LEU A 130 11.69 5.55 -15.01
CA LEU A 130 12.50 4.34 -15.24
C LEU A 130 12.23 3.28 -14.15
N ILE A 131 12.14 3.70 -12.89
CA ILE A 131 11.72 2.84 -11.78
C ILE A 131 10.32 2.26 -12.05
N ALA A 132 9.38 3.10 -12.50
CA ALA A 132 8.02 2.68 -12.83
C ALA A 132 7.98 1.64 -13.96
N THR A 133 8.74 1.85 -15.03
CA THR A 133 8.88 0.88 -16.12
C THR A 133 9.41 -0.46 -15.61
N THR A 134 10.50 -0.44 -14.85
CA THR A 134 11.10 -1.67 -14.31
C THR A 134 10.14 -2.39 -13.37
N ASN A 135 9.38 -1.64 -12.55
CA ASN A 135 8.32 -2.20 -11.71
C ASN A 135 7.21 -2.85 -12.53
N ALA A 136 6.78 -2.24 -13.65
CA ALA A 136 5.75 -2.81 -14.52
C ALA A 136 6.18 -4.19 -15.08
N PHE A 137 7.43 -4.32 -15.56
CA PHE A 137 7.98 -5.61 -16.01
C PHE A 137 8.14 -6.62 -14.87
N ASN A 138 8.60 -6.18 -13.70
CA ASN A 138 8.71 -7.04 -12.53
C ASN A 138 7.32 -7.54 -12.06
N ASN A 139 6.27 -6.72 -12.18
CA ASN A 139 4.90 -7.11 -11.87
C ASN A 139 4.38 -8.20 -12.80
N LEU A 140 4.65 -8.11 -14.11
CA LEU A 140 4.33 -9.19 -15.06
C LEU A 140 5.02 -10.50 -14.68
N SER A 141 6.34 -10.44 -14.43
CA SER A 141 7.13 -11.61 -14.06
C SER A 141 6.66 -12.25 -12.76
N THR A 142 6.48 -11.45 -11.70
CA THR A 142 6.02 -11.95 -10.39
C THR A 142 4.62 -12.51 -10.44
N THR A 143 3.74 -11.93 -11.27
CA THR A 143 2.38 -12.46 -11.48
C THR A 143 2.42 -13.84 -12.11
N LEU A 144 3.21 -14.02 -13.17
CA LEU A 144 3.40 -15.34 -13.79
C LEU A 144 3.98 -16.37 -12.81
N PHE A 145 4.99 -15.96 -12.03
CA PHE A 145 5.62 -16.88 -11.07
C PHE A 145 4.67 -17.29 -9.93
N ARG A 146 3.77 -16.40 -9.50
CA ARG A 146 2.70 -16.75 -8.55
C ARG A 146 1.74 -17.76 -9.15
N MET A 147 1.32 -17.58 -10.41
CA MET A 147 0.46 -18.54 -11.13
C MET A 147 1.14 -19.91 -11.29
N LYS A 148 2.45 -19.91 -11.56
CA LYS A 148 3.28 -21.13 -11.62
C LYS A 148 3.69 -21.67 -10.23
N ARG A 149 3.22 -21.08 -9.14
CA ARG A 149 3.55 -21.45 -7.74
C ARG A 149 5.04 -21.36 -7.40
N MET A 150 5.78 -20.53 -8.11
CA MET A 150 7.19 -20.26 -7.85
C MET A 150 7.37 -19.22 -6.75
N TYR A 151 6.68 -19.40 -5.61
CA TYR A 151 6.62 -18.41 -4.51
C TYR A 151 7.98 -18.07 -3.93
N MET A 152 8.89 -19.05 -3.83
CA MET A 152 10.24 -18.85 -3.33
C MET A 152 11.02 -17.87 -4.22
N LYS A 153 10.87 -17.96 -5.54
CA LYS A 153 11.55 -17.06 -6.47
C LYS A 153 11.10 -15.61 -6.29
N VAL A 154 9.78 -15.40 -6.16
CA VAL A 154 9.23 -14.06 -5.87
C VAL A 154 9.73 -13.53 -4.53
N ALA A 155 9.77 -14.40 -3.50
CA ALA A 155 10.26 -14.05 -2.18
C ALA A 155 11.75 -13.63 -2.18
N ILE A 156 12.61 -14.41 -2.84
CA ILE A 156 14.03 -14.09 -3.00
C ILE A 156 14.20 -12.75 -3.71
N GLY A 157 13.51 -12.53 -4.84
CA GLY A 157 13.56 -11.27 -5.57
C GLY A 157 13.17 -10.07 -4.71
N SER A 158 12.13 -10.20 -3.89
CA SER A 158 11.68 -9.13 -2.97
C SER A 158 12.73 -8.81 -1.90
N VAL A 159 13.37 -9.83 -1.33
CA VAL A 159 14.43 -9.68 -0.33
C VAL A 159 15.69 -9.07 -0.95
N VAL A 160 16.10 -9.56 -2.12
CA VAL A 160 17.24 -9.00 -2.87
C VAL A 160 16.98 -7.53 -3.19
N SER A 161 15.78 -7.19 -3.71
CA SER A 161 15.42 -5.79 -3.97
C SER A 161 15.54 -4.93 -2.72
N LEU A 162 15.00 -5.38 -1.58
CA LEU A 162 15.04 -4.63 -0.33
C LEU A 162 16.48 -4.31 0.08
N PHE A 163 17.30 -5.34 0.28
CA PHE A 163 18.65 -5.15 0.78
C PHE A 163 19.53 -4.37 -0.21
N THR A 164 19.43 -4.67 -1.50
CA THR A 164 20.19 -3.93 -2.53
C THR A 164 19.81 -2.46 -2.54
N THR A 165 18.50 -2.13 -2.50
CA THR A 165 18.04 -0.74 -2.44
C THR A 165 18.68 -0.01 -1.27
N TYR A 166 18.58 -0.54 -0.05
CA TYR A 166 19.06 0.19 1.12
C TYR A 166 20.57 0.21 1.26
N ILE A 167 21.26 -0.88 0.93
CA ILE A 167 22.75 -0.92 0.94
C ILE A 167 23.29 0.11 -0.05
N LEU A 168 22.79 0.11 -1.30
CA LEU A 168 23.24 1.06 -2.31
C LEU A 168 22.82 2.49 -1.98
N ALA A 169 21.60 2.69 -1.44
CA ALA A 169 21.16 4.02 -1.03
C ALA A 169 22.07 4.61 0.05
N ILE A 170 22.38 3.83 1.08
CA ILE A 170 23.33 4.25 2.13
C ILE A 170 24.69 4.60 1.51
N TYR A 171 25.21 3.75 0.62
CA TYR A 171 26.48 3.98 -0.06
C TYR A 171 26.46 5.26 -0.90
N PHE A 172 25.46 5.46 -1.76
CA PHE A 172 25.37 6.62 -2.64
C PHE A 172 25.11 7.93 -1.88
N ILE A 173 24.29 7.88 -0.83
CA ILE A 173 23.99 9.08 -0.04
C ILE A 173 25.20 9.44 0.86
N LYS A 174 25.74 8.47 1.59
CA LYS A 174 26.78 8.74 2.59
C LYS A 174 28.14 9.00 1.98
N TYR A 175 28.59 8.17 1.02
CA TYR A 175 29.94 8.22 0.47
C TYR A 175 30.04 9.04 -0.81
N LEU A 176 29.09 8.89 -1.76
CA LEU A 176 29.08 9.65 -3.00
C LEU A 176 28.39 11.01 -2.90
N LYS A 177 27.65 11.25 -1.81
CA LYS A 177 26.91 12.51 -1.56
C LYS A 177 25.87 12.85 -2.65
N TRP A 178 25.27 11.82 -3.25
CA TRP A 178 24.26 11.98 -4.31
C TRP A 178 22.86 12.31 -3.81
N GLY A 179 22.65 12.39 -2.47
CA GLY A 179 21.38 12.79 -1.87
C GLY A 179 20.18 12.01 -2.40
N VAL A 180 19.13 12.73 -2.80
CA VAL A 180 17.89 12.14 -3.35
C VAL A 180 18.15 11.32 -4.61
N PHE A 181 19.02 11.80 -5.52
CA PHE A 181 19.35 11.06 -6.73
C PHE A 181 19.95 9.69 -6.39
N GLY A 182 20.87 9.63 -5.40
CA GLY A 182 21.47 8.38 -4.94
C GLY A 182 20.44 7.40 -4.40
N ASN A 183 19.44 7.88 -3.66
CA ASN A 183 18.34 7.04 -3.18
C ASN A 183 17.49 6.46 -4.33
N GLN A 184 17.11 7.27 -5.29
CA GLN A 184 16.32 6.84 -6.45
C GLN A 184 17.12 5.90 -7.37
N PHE A 185 18.39 6.20 -7.60
CA PHE A 185 19.26 5.40 -8.44
C PHE A 185 19.55 4.02 -7.81
N ALA A 186 19.70 3.96 -6.48
CA ALA A 186 19.81 2.69 -5.74
C ALA A 186 18.56 1.82 -5.93
N ASN A 187 17.37 2.43 -5.86
CA ASN A 187 16.12 1.72 -6.09
C ASN A 187 16.03 1.20 -7.54
N LEU A 188 16.41 2.01 -8.52
CA LEU A 188 16.44 1.60 -9.93
C LEU A 188 17.38 0.40 -10.14
N ILE A 189 18.61 0.45 -9.62
CA ILE A 189 19.57 -0.65 -9.73
C ILE A 189 19.02 -1.92 -9.09
N ALA A 190 18.44 -1.82 -7.90
CA ALA A 190 17.86 -2.98 -7.20
C ALA A 190 16.75 -3.64 -8.03
N LEU A 191 15.89 -2.85 -8.66
CA LEU A 191 14.82 -3.35 -9.52
C LEU A 191 15.34 -3.95 -10.83
N ILE A 192 16.41 -3.39 -11.41
CA ILE A 192 17.08 -3.96 -12.59
C ILE A 192 17.71 -5.31 -12.22
N ILE A 193 18.36 -5.45 -11.06
CA ILE A 193 18.91 -6.72 -10.59
C ILE A 193 17.80 -7.77 -10.48
N VAL A 194 16.65 -7.42 -9.91
CA VAL A 194 15.50 -8.33 -9.83
C VAL A 194 14.94 -8.67 -11.21
N PHE A 195 14.85 -7.69 -12.11
CA PHE A 195 14.43 -7.91 -13.48
C PHE A 195 15.36 -8.90 -14.20
N LEU A 196 16.68 -8.75 -14.06
CA LEU A 196 17.66 -9.66 -14.63
C LEU A 196 17.57 -11.08 -14.00
N PHE A 197 17.31 -11.16 -12.69
CA PHE A 197 17.08 -12.43 -11.98
C PHE A 197 15.83 -13.16 -12.52
N TYR A 198 14.81 -12.43 -12.94
CA TYR A 198 13.57 -12.99 -13.53
C TYR A 198 13.67 -13.22 -15.04
N PHE A 199 14.62 -12.57 -15.72
CA PHE A 199 14.69 -12.46 -17.18
C PHE A 199 14.62 -13.81 -17.88
N LYS A 200 15.51 -14.75 -17.55
CA LYS A 200 15.56 -16.07 -18.19
C LYS A 200 14.25 -16.85 -18.07
N ASP A 201 13.61 -16.83 -16.91
CA ASP A 201 12.41 -17.63 -16.67
C ASP A 201 11.13 -16.99 -17.23
N TYR A 202 11.15 -15.68 -17.43
CA TYR A 202 10.04 -14.96 -18.06
C TYR A 202 10.19 -14.91 -19.57
N PHE A 203 11.27 -14.33 -20.08
CA PHE A 203 11.51 -14.13 -21.52
C PHE A 203 11.94 -15.39 -22.26
N GLY A 204 12.57 -16.34 -21.60
CA GLY A 204 12.93 -17.64 -22.18
C GLY A 204 11.73 -18.50 -22.59
N LYS A 205 10.53 -18.13 -22.17
CA LYS A 205 9.28 -18.77 -22.58
C LYS A 205 8.61 -18.13 -23.80
N PHE A 206 9.18 -17.03 -24.32
CA PHE A 206 8.62 -16.34 -25.48
C PHE A 206 8.67 -17.22 -26.72
N ARG A 207 7.61 -17.13 -27.52
CA ARG A 207 7.59 -17.52 -28.93
C ARG A 207 7.44 -16.24 -29.73
N PHE A 208 8.42 -15.92 -30.55
CA PHE A 208 8.49 -14.69 -31.35
C PHE A 208 7.47 -14.70 -32.50
N LYS A 209 6.21 -14.98 -32.14
CA LYS A 209 5.07 -14.99 -33.07
C LYS A 209 4.09 -13.93 -32.60
N LEU A 210 4.00 -12.81 -33.32
CA LEU A 210 3.05 -11.75 -33.03
C LEU A 210 1.64 -12.18 -33.43
N ASN A 211 0.69 -12.05 -32.50
CA ASN A 211 -0.73 -12.30 -32.74
C ASN A 211 -1.53 -11.09 -32.27
N PHE A 212 -2.19 -10.42 -33.21
CA PHE A 212 -2.98 -9.21 -32.93
C PHE A 212 -4.25 -9.50 -32.11
N ASP A 213 -4.79 -10.71 -32.13
CA ASP A 213 -5.92 -11.10 -31.26
C ASP A 213 -5.47 -11.12 -29.79
N TYR A 214 -4.24 -11.55 -29.52
CA TYR A 214 -3.67 -11.48 -28.19
C TYR A 214 -3.41 -10.05 -27.75
N VAL A 215 -2.98 -9.16 -28.66
CA VAL A 215 -2.85 -7.71 -28.44
C VAL A 215 -4.20 -7.14 -28.02
N LYS A 216 -5.23 -7.36 -28.85
CA LYS A 216 -6.60 -6.88 -28.62
C LYS A 216 -7.19 -7.41 -27.31
N TYR A 217 -7.00 -8.70 -27.04
CA TYR A 217 -7.43 -9.33 -25.79
C TYR A 217 -6.78 -8.67 -24.58
N SER A 218 -5.46 -8.46 -24.62
CA SER A 218 -4.70 -7.86 -23.53
C SER A 218 -5.16 -6.44 -23.23
N LEU A 219 -5.32 -5.61 -24.25
CA LEU A 219 -5.79 -4.24 -24.08
C LEU A 219 -7.24 -4.18 -23.59
N ARG A 220 -8.13 -5.00 -24.15
CA ARG A 220 -9.54 -5.05 -23.73
C ARG A 220 -9.71 -5.45 -22.27
N ASN A 221 -8.87 -6.34 -21.76
CA ASN A 221 -8.95 -6.81 -20.36
C ASN A 221 -8.07 -5.99 -19.40
N GLY A 222 -6.98 -5.37 -19.89
CA GLY A 222 -6.06 -4.58 -19.06
C GLY A 222 -6.51 -3.13 -18.85
N LEU A 223 -6.88 -2.42 -19.94
CA LEU A 223 -7.18 -0.98 -19.87
C LEU A 223 -8.26 -0.60 -18.84
N PRO A 224 -9.39 -1.31 -18.71
CA PRO A 224 -10.39 -0.96 -17.69
C PRO A 224 -9.85 -1.02 -16.26
N LEU A 225 -8.91 -1.93 -16.00
CA LEU A 225 -8.34 -2.12 -14.67
C LEU A 225 -7.36 -1.01 -14.29
N ILE A 226 -6.74 -0.36 -15.29
CA ILE A 226 -5.88 0.82 -15.05
C ILE A 226 -6.67 1.90 -14.30
N PHE A 227 -7.91 2.19 -14.71
CA PHE A 227 -8.71 3.24 -14.06
C PHE A 227 -8.99 2.93 -12.60
N ILE A 228 -9.26 1.66 -12.27
CA ILE A 228 -9.48 1.22 -10.87
C ILE A 228 -8.20 1.42 -10.06
N GLU A 229 -7.06 0.96 -10.59
CA GLU A 229 -5.77 1.06 -9.91
C GLU A 229 -5.29 2.51 -9.77
N LEU A 230 -5.44 3.34 -10.81
CA LEU A 230 -5.12 4.77 -10.74
C LEU A 230 -5.96 5.47 -9.67
N THR A 231 -7.26 5.16 -9.60
CA THR A 231 -8.14 5.73 -8.59
C THR A 231 -7.64 5.41 -7.18
N ASP A 232 -7.23 4.16 -6.93
CA ASP A 232 -6.68 3.74 -5.65
C ASP A 232 -5.33 4.43 -5.34
N GLN A 233 -4.42 4.54 -6.33
CA GLN A 233 -3.15 5.23 -6.16
C GLN A 233 -3.35 6.72 -5.85
N VAL A 234 -4.30 7.39 -6.53
CA VAL A 234 -4.59 8.81 -6.29
C VAL A 234 -5.11 9.03 -4.87
N VAL A 235 -6.07 8.23 -4.38
CA VAL A 235 -6.57 8.34 -3.00
C VAL A 235 -5.46 8.18 -1.97
N ASN A 236 -4.54 7.24 -2.20
CA ASN A 236 -3.50 6.90 -1.22
C ASN A 236 -2.27 7.82 -1.24
N LEU A 237 -2.05 8.56 -2.33
CA LEU A 237 -0.76 9.22 -2.55
C LEU A 237 -0.84 10.69 -3.00
N SER A 238 -1.99 11.17 -3.51
CA SER A 238 -2.10 12.53 -4.08
C SER A 238 -1.90 13.66 -3.08
N ASP A 239 -2.19 13.41 -1.81
CA ASP A 239 -1.99 14.33 -0.72
C ASP A 239 -0.55 14.86 -0.65
N ARG A 240 0.45 14.02 -0.93
CA ARG A 240 1.87 14.43 -0.96
C ARG A 240 2.18 15.40 -2.09
N LEU A 241 1.55 15.23 -3.26
CA LEU A 241 1.72 16.14 -4.39
C LEU A 241 1.12 17.51 -4.07
N VAL A 242 -0.07 17.53 -3.46
CA VAL A 242 -0.74 18.76 -3.04
C VAL A 242 0.06 19.47 -1.94
N LEU A 243 0.52 18.74 -0.92
CA LEU A 243 1.36 19.29 0.16
C LEU A 243 2.70 19.84 -0.37
N ALA A 244 3.34 19.13 -1.32
CA ALA A 244 4.60 19.58 -1.95
C ALA A 244 4.40 20.87 -2.73
N LYS A 245 3.28 21.00 -3.43
CA LYS A 245 2.97 22.16 -4.27
C LYS A 245 2.62 23.39 -3.46
N PHE A 246 1.77 23.24 -2.45
CA PHE A 246 1.16 24.38 -1.74
C PHE A 246 1.81 24.72 -0.39
N ILE A 247 2.60 23.82 0.20
CA ILE A 247 3.23 24.05 1.49
C ILE A 247 4.76 23.97 1.37
N SER A 248 5.34 22.80 1.69
CA SER A 248 6.79 22.61 1.61
C SER A 248 7.18 21.13 1.51
N LEU A 249 8.38 20.88 1.00
CA LEU A 249 8.94 19.53 0.94
C LEU A 249 9.27 18.97 2.34
N ALA A 250 9.66 19.83 3.28
CA ALA A 250 9.90 19.41 4.66
C ALA A 250 8.62 18.84 5.30
N VAL A 251 7.46 19.46 5.07
CA VAL A 251 6.16 18.96 5.53
C VAL A 251 5.85 17.60 4.87
N VAL A 252 6.10 17.45 3.56
CA VAL A 252 5.93 16.17 2.86
C VAL A 252 6.83 15.10 3.45
N GLY A 253 8.07 15.44 3.84
CA GLY A 253 9.00 14.52 4.50
C GLY A 253 8.43 13.96 5.80
N GLY A 254 7.93 14.84 6.68
CA GLY A 254 7.26 14.45 7.92
C GLY A 254 6.00 13.61 7.67
N TYR A 255 5.16 14.00 6.71
CA TYR A 255 3.95 13.29 6.33
C TYR A 255 4.26 11.89 5.77
N THR A 256 5.27 11.78 4.91
CA THR A 256 5.74 10.52 4.34
C THR A 256 6.26 9.57 5.42
N LEU A 257 7.00 10.11 6.41
CA LEU A 257 7.46 9.33 7.56
C LEU A 257 6.28 8.76 8.36
N ALA A 258 5.30 9.61 8.72
CA ALA A 258 4.12 9.20 9.47
C ALA A 258 3.32 8.11 8.73
N PHE A 259 3.12 8.30 7.42
CA PHE A 259 2.41 7.33 6.59
C PHE A 259 3.17 6.01 6.45
N THR A 260 4.50 6.05 6.26
CA THR A 260 5.34 4.86 6.16
C THR A 260 5.37 4.09 7.49
N GLY A 261 5.47 4.80 8.61
CA GLY A 261 5.34 4.20 9.95
C GLY A 261 3.98 3.55 10.17
N GLY A 262 2.90 4.22 9.76
CA GLY A 262 1.54 3.70 9.87
C GLY A 262 1.28 2.44 9.04
N ARG A 263 1.97 2.25 7.92
CA ARG A 263 1.85 1.04 7.08
C ARG A 263 2.20 -0.27 7.80
N VAL A 264 2.83 -0.23 8.96
CA VAL A 264 3.02 -1.42 9.81
C VAL A 264 1.66 -2.05 10.17
N LEU A 265 0.62 -1.24 10.39
CA LEU A 265 -0.74 -1.76 10.62
C LEU A 265 -1.32 -2.48 9.38
N SER A 266 -0.94 -2.06 8.17
CA SER A 266 -1.38 -2.73 6.93
C SER A 266 -0.84 -4.16 6.80
N VAL A 267 0.24 -4.50 7.52
CA VAL A 267 0.75 -5.90 7.58
C VAL A 267 -0.26 -6.79 8.32
N VAL A 268 -0.83 -6.27 9.42
CA VAL A 268 -1.88 -6.97 10.19
C VAL A 268 -3.12 -7.17 9.32
N THR A 269 -3.55 -6.12 8.61
CA THR A 269 -4.67 -6.18 7.66
C THR A 269 -4.44 -7.24 6.58
N GLY A 270 -3.29 -7.21 5.93
CA GLY A 270 -2.97 -8.18 4.88
C GLY A 270 -2.91 -9.63 5.38
N SER A 271 -2.41 -9.84 6.60
CA SER A 271 -2.38 -11.17 7.23
C SER A 271 -3.78 -11.68 7.53
N PHE A 272 -4.67 -10.81 8.03
CA PHE A 272 -6.07 -11.14 8.24
C PHE A 272 -6.76 -11.49 6.93
N VAL A 273 -6.69 -10.62 5.93
CA VAL A 273 -7.35 -10.83 4.64
C VAL A 273 -6.91 -12.14 4.00
N ASN A 274 -5.61 -12.44 3.99
CA ASN A 274 -5.10 -13.68 3.40
C ASN A 274 -5.62 -14.95 4.08
N SER A 275 -5.81 -14.92 5.40
CA SER A 275 -6.35 -16.07 6.14
C SER A 275 -7.87 -16.15 6.10
N TRP A 276 -8.54 -14.99 6.10
CA TRP A 276 -9.99 -14.89 6.15
C TRP A 276 -10.66 -15.15 4.79
N THR A 277 -10.01 -14.79 3.68
CA THR A 277 -10.62 -14.91 2.33
C THR A 277 -11.11 -16.33 2.00
N PRO A 278 -10.33 -17.41 2.21
CA PRO A 278 -10.83 -18.76 1.96
C PRO A 278 -12.06 -19.10 2.83
N GLU A 279 -11.98 -18.81 4.14
CA GLU A 279 -13.08 -19.05 5.08
C GLU A 279 -14.34 -18.25 4.70
N PHE A 280 -14.15 -17.02 4.21
CA PHE A 280 -15.25 -16.18 3.71
C PHE A 280 -15.96 -16.84 2.52
N TYR A 281 -15.22 -17.29 1.50
CA TYR A 281 -15.82 -17.90 0.31
C TYR A 281 -16.52 -19.22 0.62
N GLU A 282 -15.98 -20.03 1.53
CA GLU A 282 -16.60 -21.28 1.99
C GLU A 282 -17.91 -20.96 2.74
N ALA A 283 -17.86 -20.08 3.73
CA ALA A 283 -19.04 -19.70 4.50
C ALA A 283 -20.14 -19.06 3.64
N MET A 284 -19.78 -18.20 2.66
CA MET A 284 -20.73 -17.57 1.73
C MET A 284 -21.39 -18.57 0.78
N LYS A 285 -20.74 -19.71 0.47
CA LYS A 285 -21.32 -20.80 -0.33
C LYS A 285 -22.34 -21.62 0.48
N GLU A 286 -22.04 -21.85 1.78
CA GLU A 286 -22.92 -22.63 2.66
C GLU A 286 -24.16 -21.83 3.07
N ASP A 287 -23.95 -20.62 3.59
CA ASP A 287 -25.00 -19.71 4.03
C ASP A 287 -24.55 -18.26 3.84
N ARG A 288 -25.17 -17.58 2.88
CA ARG A 288 -24.86 -16.17 2.55
C ARG A 288 -25.13 -15.20 3.70
N THR A 289 -25.95 -15.58 4.67
CA THR A 289 -26.31 -14.76 5.83
C THR A 289 -25.59 -15.18 7.11
N ASN A 290 -24.64 -16.09 7.02
CA ASN A 290 -23.93 -16.65 8.16
C ASN A 290 -23.31 -15.55 9.07
N PRO A 291 -23.76 -15.40 10.32
CA PRO A 291 -23.30 -14.34 11.20
C PRO A 291 -21.82 -14.48 11.61
N LYS A 292 -21.19 -15.62 11.36
CA LYS A 292 -19.75 -15.80 11.59
C LYS A 292 -18.92 -14.89 10.68
N ILE A 293 -19.41 -14.60 9.45
CA ILE A 293 -18.73 -13.76 8.47
C ILE A 293 -18.63 -12.33 8.99
N THR A 294 -19.77 -11.73 9.37
CA THR A 294 -19.80 -10.35 9.89
C THR A 294 -19.07 -10.22 11.21
N ARG A 295 -19.23 -11.21 12.11
CA ARG A 295 -18.53 -11.24 13.40
C ARG A 295 -17.00 -11.34 13.23
N SER A 296 -16.51 -12.06 12.22
CA SER A 296 -15.06 -12.13 11.96
C SER A 296 -14.50 -10.78 11.53
N VAL A 297 -15.20 -10.03 10.67
CA VAL A 297 -14.84 -8.66 10.29
C VAL A 297 -14.90 -7.71 11.49
N GLU A 298 -15.98 -7.75 12.28
CA GLU A 298 -16.11 -6.91 13.48
C GLU A 298 -14.97 -7.15 14.50
N ASN A 299 -14.65 -8.42 14.75
CA ASN A 299 -13.56 -8.78 15.65
C ASN A 299 -12.19 -8.34 15.11
N PHE A 300 -11.99 -8.43 13.79
CA PHE A 300 -10.78 -7.95 13.16
C PHE A 300 -10.64 -6.43 13.33
N ILE A 301 -11.71 -5.66 13.07
CA ILE A 301 -11.69 -4.20 13.24
C ILE A 301 -11.44 -3.83 14.71
N ALA A 302 -11.97 -4.58 15.67
CA ALA A 302 -11.66 -4.39 17.09
C ALA A 302 -10.15 -4.57 17.37
N ILE A 303 -9.54 -5.64 16.86
CA ILE A 303 -8.12 -5.95 17.06
C ILE A 303 -7.23 -4.86 16.43
N ILE A 304 -7.51 -4.47 15.19
CA ILE A 304 -6.69 -3.45 14.50
C ILE A 304 -6.90 -2.05 15.10
N SER A 305 -8.11 -1.74 15.59
CA SER A 305 -8.38 -0.51 16.34
C SER A 305 -7.60 -0.46 17.66
N PHE A 306 -7.51 -1.58 18.36
CA PHE A 306 -6.69 -1.69 19.57
C PHE A 306 -5.20 -1.48 19.26
N ALA A 307 -4.68 -2.14 18.23
CA ALA A 307 -3.30 -1.94 17.77
C ALA A 307 -3.05 -0.49 17.34
N CYS A 308 -4.03 0.15 16.68
CA CYS A 308 -3.98 1.56 16.31
C CYS A 308 -3.86 2.48 17.54
N VAL A 309 -4.69 2.27 18.55
CA VAL A 309 -4.64 3.08 19.79
C VAL A 309 -3.27 2.96 20.46
N ILE A 310 -2.71 1.76 20.54
CA ILE A 310 -1.34 1.58 21.05
C ILE A 310 -0.35 2.39 20.21
N ALA A 311 -0.41 2.27 18.89
CA ALA A 311 0.47 3.00 18.00
C ALA A 311 0.29 4.53 18.14
N GLN A 312 -0.95 5.03 18.24
CA GLN A 312 -1.24 6.45 18.42
C GLN A 312 -0.69 7.00 19.75
N LEU A 313 -0.88 6.28 20.84
CA LEU A 313 -0.44 6.70 22.18
C LEU A 313 1.10 6.74 22.31
N PHE A 314 1.79 5.78 21.71
CA PHE A 314 3.24 5.62 21.84
C PHE A 314 4.04 6.11 20.62
N ALA A 315 3.38 6.62 19.57
CA ALA A 315 4.04 7.21 18.42
C ALA A 315 4.99 8.37 18.79
N PRO A 316 4.64 9.28 19.71
CA PRO A 316 5.53 10.39 20.10
C PRO A 316 6.86 9.90 20.65
N GLU A 317 6.83 8.92 21.56
CA GLU A 317 8.03 8.33 22.13
C GLU A 317 8.86 7.62 21.06
N GLY A 318 8.19 6.83 20.21
CA GLY A 318 8.84 6.14 19.10
C GLY A 318 9.50 7.09 18.12
N ILE A 319 8.81 8.16 17.72
CA ILE A 319 9.36 9.17 16.80
C ILE A 319 10.57 9.87 17.44
N LYS A 320 10.46 10.30 18.70
CA LYS A 320 11.56 11.01 19.40
C LYS A 320 12.78 10.13 19.64
N LEU A 321 12.58 8.86 19.90
CA LEU A 321 13.67 7.92 20.14
C LEU A 321 14.42 7.57 18.85
N ILE A 322 13.69 7.42 17.75
CA ILE A 322 14.21 6.79 16.53
C ILE A 322 14.63 7.84 15.49
N PHE A 323 13.90 8.96 15.35
CA PHE A 323 14.05 9.90 14.26
C PHE A 323 14.67 11.24 14.69
N PRO A 324 15.28 12.00 13.76
CA PRO A 324 15.79 13.33 13.99
C PRO A 324 14.70 14.32 14.44
N LYS A 325 15.08 15.35 15.21
CA LYS A 325 14.16 16.38 15.74
C LYS A 325 13.33 17.07 14.65
N SER A 326 13.88 17.23 13.44
CA SER A 326 13.18 17.83 12.31
C SER A 326 11.86 17.12 11.96
N TYR A 327 11.73 15.82 12.26
CA TYR A 327 10.54 15.04 11.99
C TYR A 327 9.49 15.04 13.10
N TYR A 328 9.72 15.73 14.23
CA TYR A 328 8.78 15.71 15.38
C TYR A 328 7.41 16.28 15.06
N GLN A 329 7.31 17.17 14.07
CA GLN A 329 6.01 17.65 13.58
C GLN A 329 5.08 16.51 13.09
N ALA A 330 5.62 15.35 12.70
CA ALA A 330 4.83 14.18 12.33
C ALA A 330 3.92 13.67 13.44
N ILE A 331 4.26 13.94 14.70
CA ILE A 331 3.48 13.58 15.89
C ILE A 331 2.06 14.18 15.82
N ASN A 332 1.92 15.39 15.28
CA ASN A 332 0.66 16.13 15.28
C ASN A 332 -0.42 15.53 14.35
N TYR A 333 -0.03 14.87 13.28
CA TYR A 333 -0.96 14.30 12.28
C TYR A 333 -0.91 12.77 12.19
N MET A 334 0.08 12.14 12.83
CA MET A 334 0.20 10.68 12.83
C MET A 334 -1.03 9.95 13.40
N PRO A 335 -1.69 10.43 14.48
CA PRO A 335 -2.91 9.77 14.97
C PRO A 335 -4.02 9.68 13.92
N LEU A 336 -4.22 10.72 13.10
CA LEU A 336 -5.21 10.72 12.03
C LEU A 336 -4.84 9.77 10.90
N ILE A 337 -3.58 9.75 10.51
CA ILE A 337 -3.07 8.82 9.48
C ILE A 337 -3.29 7.37 9.92
N LEU A 338 -2.97 7.05 11.17
CA LEU A 338 -3.18 5.71 11.74
C LEU A 338 -4.67 5.33 11.76
N ALA A 339 -5.55 6.27 12.15
CA ALA A 339 -7.00 6.07 12.09
C ALA A 339 -7.48 5.81 10.65
N GLY A 340 -6.96 6.56 9.66
CA GLY A 340 -7.25 6.34 8.24
C GLY A 340 -6.87 4.93 7.77
N ILE A 341 -5.70 4.41 8.18
CA ILE A 341 -5.25 3.05 7.85
C ILE A 341 -6.18 1.98 8.46
N VAL A 342 -6.72 2.22 9.66
CA VAL A 342 -7.71 1.31 10.26
C VAL A 342 -9.03 1.33 9.49
N VAL A 343 -9.50 2.50 9.08
CA VAL A 343 -10.72 2.58 8.25
C VAL A 343 -10.48 1.93 6.89
N GLN A 344 -9.29 2.08 6.29
CA GLN A 344 -8.91 1.36 5.07
C GLN A 344 -8.95 -0.16 5.24
N ALA A 345 -8.75 -0.69 6.45
CA ALA A 345 -8.86 -2.13 6.70
C ALA A 345 -10.27 -2.69 6.45
N LEU A 346 -11.32 -1.83 6.47
CA LEU A 346 -12.68 -2.19 6.06
C LEU A 346 -12.80 -2.51 4.56
N PHE A 347 -11.79 -2.24 3.73
CA PHE A 347 -11.82 -2.63 2.31
C PHE A 347 -11.79 -4.16 2.12
N CYS A 348 -11.68 -4.97 3.18
CA CYS A 348 -12.04 -6.38 3.13
C CYS A 348 -13.52 -6.60 2.75
N LEU A 349 -14.38 -5.57 2.84
CA LEU A 349 -15.77 -5.61 2.35
C LEU A 349 -15.87 -5.78 0.83
N ASP A 350 -14.84 -5.44 0.07
CA ASP A 350 -14.77 -5.66 -1.38
C ASP A 350 -15.03 -7.13 -1.76
N TYR A 351 -14.67 -8.08 -0.88
CA TYR A 351 -14.89 -9.50 -1.13
C TYR A 351 -16.38 -9.87 -1.25
N PHE A 352 -17.29 -9.13 -0.62
CA PHE A 352 -18.72 -9.33 -0.80
C PHE A 352 -19.16 -9.01 -2.23
N PHE A 353 -18.64 -7.92 -2.80
CA PHE A 353 -18.90 -7.54 -4.18
C PHE A 353 -18.24 -8.50 -5.18
N HIS A 354 -17.03 -8.96 -4.89
CA HIS A 354 -16.36 -9.97 -5.72
C HIS A 354 -17.12 -11.30 -5.74
N PHE A 355 -17.65 -11.74 -4.59
CA PHE A 355 -18.44 -12.97 -4.49
C PHE A 355 -19.73 -12.91 -5.31
N HIS A 356 -20.37 -11.73 -5.39
CA HIS A 356 -21.63 -11.51 -6.11
C HIS A 356 -21.41 -11.01 -7.56
N GLU A 357 -20.16 -10.96 -8.05
CA GLU A 357 -19.78 -10.44 -9.38
C GLU A 357 -20.17 -8.96 -9.60
N ASP A 358 -20.32 -8.20 -8.54
CA ASP A 358 -20.74 -6.80 -8.51
C ASP A 358 -19.58 -5.81 -8.35
N SER A 359 -18.38 -6.16 -8.81
CA SER A 359 -17.14 -5.35 -8.61
C SER A 359 -17.23 -3.92 -9.14
N ILE A 360 -18.24 -3.61 -9.96
CA ILE A 360 -18.49 -2.24 -10.46
C ILE A 360 -18.79 -1.24 -9.33
N TYR A 361 -19.41 -1.69 -8.23
CA TYR A 361 -19.65 -0.83 -7.07
C TYR A 361 -18.34 -0.39 -6.40
N ILE A 362 -17.34 -1.27 -6.34
CA ILE A 362 -16.01 -0.95 -5.79
C ILE A 362 -15.39 0.21 -6.57
N PHE A 363 -15.50 0.18 -7.91
CA PHE A 363 -15.02 1.26 -8.76
C PHE A 363 -15.72 2.59 -8.44
N TYR A 364 -17.04 2.61 -8.39
CA TYR A 364 -17.79 3.85 -8.12
C TYR A 364 -17.47 4.42 -6.74
N PHE A 365 -17.38 3.58 -5.71
CA PHE A 365 -17.07 4.04 -4.35
C PHE A 365 -15.65 4.56 -4.22
N THR A 366 -14.68 3.87 -4.85
CA THR A 366 -13.29 4.32 -4.86
C THR A 366 -13.12 5.60 -5.66
N MET A 367 -13.79 5.72 -6.80
CA MET A 367 -13.79 6.94 -7.61
C MET A 367 -14.37 8.14 -6.84
N PHE A 368 -15.48 7.94 -6.14
CA PHE A 368 -16.06 8.99 -5.31
C PHE A 368 -15.13 9.39 -4.16
N ALA A 369 -14.56 8.41 -3.47
CA ALA A 369 -13.58 8.66 -2.40
C ALA A 369 -12.34 9.43 -2.93
N MET A 370 -11.87 9.09 -4.14
CA MET A 370 -10.78 9.81 -4.81
C MET A 370 -11.14 11.26 -5.09
N ILE A 371 -12.30 11.51 -5.69
CA ILE A 371 -12.75 12.87 -6.01
C ILE A 371 -12.88 13.68 -4.73
N PHE A 372 -13.52 13.13 -3.70
CA PHE A 372 -13.69 13.79 -2.41
C PHE A 372 -12.34 14.15 -1.77
N ASN A 373 -11.40 13.21 -1.72
CA ASN A 373 -10.06 13.43 -1.17
C ASN A 373 -9.29 14.48 -1.96
N LEU A 374 -9.21 14.33 -3.29
CA LEU A 374 -8.43 15.22 -4.15
C LEU A 374 -8.98 16.65 -4.16
N VAL A 375 -10.31 16.80 -4.34
CA VAL A 375 -10.97 18.11 -4.32
C VAL A 375 -10.84 18.76 -2.94
N GLY A 376 -11.05 17.99 -1.87
CA GLY A 376 -10.85 18.48 -0.51
C GLY A 376 -9.43 18.99 -0.28
N ASN A 377 -8.42 18.23 -0.69
CA ASN A 377 -7.02 18.64 -0.58
C ASN A 377 -6.72 19.91 -1.39
N ILE A 378 -7.16 19.99 -2.65
CA ILE A 378 -6.91 21.15 -3.53
C ILE A 378 -7.59 22.41 -3.01
N ILE A 379 -8.77 22.28 -2.39
CA ILE A 379 -9.52 23.45 -1.87
C ILE A 379 -9.02 23.89 -0.51
N PHE A 380 -8.84 22.96 0.42
CA PHE A 380 -8.62 23.32 1.83
C PHE A 380 -7.14 23.51 2.18
N ILE A 381 -6.20 22.76 1.58
CA ILE A 381 -4.78 22.90 1.91
C ILE A 381 -4.23 24.30 1.57
N PRO A 382 -4.50 24.88 0.38
CA PRO A 382 -4.03 26.24 0.09
C PRO A 382 -4.67 27.32 0.97
N LYS A 383 -5.92 27.09 1.43
CA LYS A 383 -6.63 28.05 2.29
C LYS A 383 -6.11 28.06 3.75
N PHE A 384 -5.64 26.89 4.22
CA PHE A 384 -5.20 26.70 5.59
C PHE A 384 -3.83 25.98 5.62
N PRO A 385 -2.76 26.60 5.09
CA PRO A 385 -1.46 25.96 4.91
C PRO A 385 -0.82 25.51 6.23
N GLU A 386 -1.07 26.22 7.35
CA GLU A 386 -0.52 25.91 8.67
C GLU A 386 -0.93 24.51 9.18
N ILE A 387 -2.15 24.09 8.86
CA ILE A 387 -2.69 22.78 9.25
C ILE A 387 -2.84 21.82 8.05
N GLY A 388 -2.18 22.12 6.93
CA GLY A 388 -2.30 21.36 5.69
C GLY A 388 -2.11 19.85 5.83
N PRO A 389 -1.09 19.35 6.57
CA PRO A 389 -0.94 17.91 6.80
C PRO A 389 -2.09 17.28 7.59
N ILE A 390 -2.69 18.04 8.51
CA ILE A 390 -3.86 17.60 9.28
C ILE A 390 -5.07 17.53 8.35
N ILE A 391 -5.25 18.52 7.46
CA ILE A 391 -6.31 18.51 6.43
C ILE A 391 -6.15 17.30 5.52
N ALA A 392 -4.93 17.04 5.00
CA ALA A 392 -4.66 15.89 4.16
C ALA A 392 -4.99 14.56 4.86
N ALA A 393 -4.67 14.43 6.15
CA ALA A 393 -5.01 13.25 6.94
C ALA A 393 -6.53 13.11 7.16
N TRP A 394 -7.24 14.22 7.42
CA TRP A 394 -8.70 14.22 7.56
C TRP A 394 -9.42 13.91 6.25
N THR A 395 -9.03 14.49 5.14
CA THR A 395 -9.64 14.22 3.83
C THR A 395 -9.48 12.76 3.44
N THR A 396 -8.33 12.17 3.71
CA THR A 396 -8.06 10.75 3.47
C THR A 396 -8.90 9.85 4.39
N LEU A 397 -8.93 10.14 5.69
CA LEU A 397 -9.76 9.41 6.66
C LEU A 397 -11.23 9.44 6.29
N LEU A 398 -11.77 10.64 5.97
CA LEU A 398 -13.18 10.82 5.60
C LEU A 398 -13.51 10.15 4.25
N ALA A 399 -12.60 10.19 3.27
CA ALA A 399 -12.77 9.48 2.00
C ALA A 399 -12.89 7.97 2.19
N PHE A 400 -12.02 7.38 3.02
CA PHE A 400 -12.08 5.95 3.36
C PHE A 400 -13.33 5.60 4.17
N LEU A 401 -13.70 6.44 5.13
CA LEU A 401 -14.90 6.25 5.93
C LEU A 401 -16.15 6.29 5.05
N PHE A 402 -16.23 7.28 4.16
CA PHE A 402 -17.35 7.41 3.22
C PHE A 402 -17.47 6.16 2.34
N ARG A 403 -16.37 5.69 1.75
CA ARG A 403 -16.32 4.45 0.98
C ARG A 403 -16.85 3.27 1.79
N ALA A 404 -16.32 3.04 2.99
CA ALA A 404 -16.73 1.93 3.85
C ALA A 404 -18.23 1.99 4.23
N ILE A 405 -18.76 3.19 4.48
CA ILE A 405 -20.20 3.39 4.75
C ILE A 405 -21.04 3.00 3.53
N MET A 406 -20.66 3.46 2.33
CA MET A 406 -21.37 3.14 1.09
C MET A 406 -21.35 1.63 0.81
N GLU A 407 -20.21 0.97 0.99
CA GLU A 407 -20.09 -0.49 0.88
C GLU A 407 -21.03 -1.21 1.85
N MET A 408 -21.00 -0.85 3.14
CA MET A 408 -21.88 -1.45 4.15
C MET A 408 -23.37 -1.22 3.85
N MET A 409 -23.75 -0.04 3.33
CA MET A 409 -25.12 0.26 2.95
C MET A 409 -25.61 -0.63 1.81
N ILE A 410 -24.79 -0.82 0.76
CA ILE A 410 -25.15 -1.69 -0.37
C ILE A 410 -25.17 -3.17 0.06
N ILE A 411 -24.19 -3.62 0.84
CA ILE A 411 -24.15 -4.99 1.38
C ILE A 411 -25.45 -5.28 2.17
N ARG A 412 -25.85 -4.34 3.03
CA ARG A 412 -27.12 -4.47 3.77
C ARG A 412 -28.35 -4.50 2.87
N LYS A 413 -28.44 -3.53 1.92
CA LYS A 413 -29.62 -3.37 1.07
C LYS A 413 -29.76 -4.50 0.04
N LYS A 414 -28.67 -4.85 -0.63
CA LYS A 414 -28.67 -5.78 -1.76
C LYS A 414 -28.49 -7.24 -1.32
N TYR A 415 -27.56 -7.51 -0.41
CA TYR A 415 -27.21 -8.88 0.01
C TYR A 415 -27.86 -9.30 1.33
N LYS A 416 -28.60 -8.37 1.99
CA LYS A 416 -29.31 -8.62 3.26
C LYS A 416 -28.39 -9.00 4.42
N ILE A 417 -27.11 -8.63 4.33
CA ILE A 417 -26.11 -8.88 5.36
C ILE A 417 -25.94 -7.60 6.19
N SER A 418 -26.02 -7.70 7.52
CA SER A 418 -25.90 -6.54 8.41
C SER A 418 -24.79 -6.74 9.41
N PHE A 419 -24.01 -5.68 9.62
CA PHE A 419 -22.96 -5.59 10.64
C PHE A 419 -23.54 -4.97 11.92
N ASN A 420 -22.83 -5.12 13.02
CA ASN A 420 -23.16 -4.39 14.23
C ASN A 420 -22.62 -2.95 14.14
N TYR A 421 -23.40 -2.06 13.49
CA TYR A 421 -23.03 -0.67 13.27
C TYR A 421 -22.70 0.10 14.54
N LYS A 422 -23.35 -0.24 15.67
CA LYS A 422 -23.05 0.39 16.99
C LYS A 422 -21.63 0.08 17.43
N LYS A 423 -21.17 -1.16 17.25
CA LYS A 423 -19.80 -1.55 17.58
C LYS A 423 -18.78 -0.88 16.65
N LEU A 424 -19.02 -0.92 15.35
CA LEU A 424 -18.13 -0.28 14.37
C LEU A 424 -18.02 1.22 14.60
N PHE A 425 -19.13 1.89 14.91
CA PHE A 425 -19.14 3.30 15.27
C PHE A 425 -18.38 3.58 16.58
N LEU A 426 -18.53 2.74 17.58
CA LEU A 426 -17.75 2.83 18.82
C LEU A 426 -16.25 2.70 18.53
N TYR A 427 -15.84 1.74 17.70
CA TYR A 427 -14.44 1.55 17.33
C TYR A 427 -13.89 2.77 16.60
N PHE A 428 -14.68 3.35 15.69
CA PHE A 428 -14.32 4.60 15.01
C PHE A 428 -14.15 5.75 16.00
N ILE A 429 -15.11 5.97 16.92
CA ILE A 429 -14.99 7.02 17.95
C ILE A 429 -13.72 6.83 18.78
N ILE A 430 -13.38 5.60 19.16
CA ILE A 430 -12.19 5.32 19.97
C ILE A 430 -10.91 5.76 19.25
N ILE A 431 -10.76 5.48 17.95
CA ILE A 431 -9.53 5.80 17.21
C ILE A 431 -9.42 7.28 16.81
N VAL A 432 -10.52 8.05 16.80
CA VAL A 432 -10.52 9.50 16.52
C VAL A 432 -10.77 10.35 17.76
N ASN A 433 -10.71 9.77 18.95
CA ASN A 433 -11.03 10.45 20.20
C ASN A 433 -10.05 11.61 20.47
N PRO A 434 -10.53 12.84 20.79
CA PRO A 434 -9.68 13.96 21.14
C PRO A 434 -8.68 13.70 22.29
N VAL A 435 -9.02 12.78 23.21
CA VAL A 435 -8.13 12.37 24.30
C VAL A 435 -6.83 11.75 23.77
N ILE A 436 -6.89 10.99 22.67
CA ILE A 436 -5.69 10.44 22.02
C ILE A 436 -4.79 11.57 21.56
N PHE A 437 -5.34 12.59 20.88
CA PHE A 437 -4.56 13.74 20.41
C PHE A 437 -3.91 14.50 21.55
N TYR A 438 -4.63 14.69 22.67
CA TYR A 438 -4.07 15.31 23.87
C TYR A 438 -2.94 14.47 24.47
N LEU A 439 -3.14 13.16 24.62
CA LEU A 439 -2.13 12.24 25.17
C LEU A 439 -0.93 12.04 24.23
N SER A 440 -1.14 12.14 22.93
CA SER A 440 -0.11 12.03 21.90
C SER A 440 0.62 13.33 21.63
N ASN A 441 0.26 14.44 22.31
CA ASN A 441 0.97 15.70 22.17
C ASN A 441 2.41 15.57 22.68
N ASP A 442 3.30 16.36 22.10
CA ASP A 442 4.77 16.33 22.22
C ASP A 442 5.35 16.42 23.65
N GLN A 443 4.57 16.81 24.64
CA GLN A 443 5.02 16.92 26.02
C GLN A 443 5.16 15.56 26.69
N LEU A 444 6.39 15.05 26.81
CA LEU A 444 6.71 13.89 27.63
C LEU A 444 6.60 14.24 29.11
N SER A 445 5.65 13.60 29.81
CA SER A 445 5.45 13.76 31.25
C SER A 445 5.09 12.40 31.84
N TRP A 446 5.62 12.08 33.02
CA TRP A 446 5.26 10.86 33.75
C TRP A 446 3.76 10.77 34.01
N MET A 447 3.10 11.91 34.25
CA MET A 447 1.65 11.99 34.39
C MET A 447 0.94 11.56 33.10
N LYS A 448 1.36 12.07 31.93
CA LYS A 448 0.79 11.65 30.64
C LYS A 448 1.02 10.16 30.36
N PHE A 449 2.19 9.64 30.72
CA PHE A 449 2.48 8.20 30.57
C PHE A 449 1.52 7.35 31.42
N GLY A 450 1.29 7.74 32.67
CA GLY A 450 0.27 7.09 33.52
C GLY A 450 -1.13 7.15 32.92
N LEU A 451 -1.55 8.32 32.40
CA LEU A 451 -2.83 8.51 31.74
C LEU A 451 -2.96 7.65 30.46
N LYS A 452 -1.89 7.48 29.68
CA LYS A 452 -1.87 6.57 28.51
C LYS A 452 -2.19 5.12 28.92
N ILE A 453 -1.60 4.66 30.04
CA ILE A 453 -1.85 3.29 30.57
C ILE A 453 -3.30 3.15 31.00
N VAL A 454 -3.83 4.13 31.75
CA VAL A 454 -5.23 4.12 32.18
C VAL A 454 -6.18 4.14 30.98
N TYR A 455 -5.91 5.01 30.00
CA TYR A 455 -6.71 5.06 28.76
C TYR A 455 -6.67 3.73 28.01
N LEU A 456 -5.48 3.12 27.89
CA LEU A 456 -5.33 1.80 27.24
C LEU A 456 -6.12 0.71 27.99
N ALA A 457 -6.14 0.72 29.33
CA ALA A 457 -6.95 -0.24 30.11
C ALA A 457 -8.45 -0.07 29.84
N ILE A 458 -8.94 1.18 29.75
CA ILE A 458 -10.34 1.48 29.39
C ILE A 458 -10.66 0.96 28.00
N VAL A 459 -9.82 1.29 27.03
CA VAL A 459 -9.98 0.85 25.61
C VAL A 459 -9.94 -0.67 25.50
N THR A 460 -9.07 -1.34 26.26
CA THR A 460 -9.00 -2.80 26.30
C THR A 460 -10.35 -3.38 26.76
N LYS A 461 -10.94 -2.83 27.81
CA LYS A 461 -12.24 -3.28 28.30
C LYS A 461 -13.39 -3.06 27.30
N LEU A 462 -13.30 -2.00 26.47
CA LEU A 462 -14.32 -1.67 25.47
C LEU A 462 -14.18 -2.49 24.18
N LEU A 463 -12.96 -2.74 23.73
CA LEU A 463 -12.66 -3.40 22.44
C LEU A 463 -12.52 -4.92 22.57
N VAL A 464 -11.96 -5.40 23.68
CA VAL A 464 -11.59 -6.81 23.85
C VAL A 464 -12.74 -7.57 24.50
N ASN A 465 -13.61 -8.14 23.67
CA ASN A 465 -14.60 -9.13 24.11
C ASN A 465 -13.90 -10.43 24.54
N ARG A 466 -14.57 -11.30 25.34
CA ARG A 466 -14.04 -12.61 25.74
C ARG A 466 -13.51 -13.45 24.58
N GLU A 467 -14.15 -13.40 23.41
CA GLU A 467 -13.69 -14.10 22.18
C GLU A 467 -12.38 -13.53 21.63
N VAL A 468 -12.25 -12.20 21.61
CA VAL A 468 -11.02 -11.50 21.14
C VAL A 468 -9.89 -11.78 22.12
N TYR A 469 -10.17 -11.75 23.44
CA TYR A 469 -9.20 -12.10 24.46
C TYR A 469 -8.69 -13.53 24.30
N ALA A 470 -9.58 -14.49 24.11
CA ALA A 470 -9.22 -15.89 23.88
C ALA A 470 -8.34 -16.07 22.63
N LYS A 471 -8.64 -15.36 21.52
CA LYS A 471 -7.82 -15.40 20.30
C LYS A 471 -6.43 -14.80 20.52
N ILE A 472 -6.32 -13.67 21.21
CA ILE A 472 -5.05 -13.04 21.56
C ILE A 472 -4.23 -13.94 22.49
N ALA A 473 -4.86 -14.49 23.53
CA ALA A 473 -4.21 -15.40 24.47
C ALA A 473 -3.68 -16.66 23.78
N ASN A 474 -4.44 -17.23 22.85
CA ASN A 474 -4.02 -18.39 22.06
C ASN A 474 -2.84 -18.05 21.12
N LEU A 475 -2.83 -16.88 20.51
CA LEU A 475 -1.69 -16.39 19.71
C LEU A 475 -0.42 -16.24 20.54
N VAL A 476 -0.52 -15.57 21.70
CA VAL A 476 0.60 -15.37 22.62
C VAL A 476 1.15 -16.70 23.14
N ASN A 477 0.24 -17.62 23.53
CA ASN A 477 0.63 -18.96 23.99
C ASN A 477 1.24 -19.80 22.87
N GLY A 478 0.77 -19.65 21.63
CA GLY A 478 1.37 -20.29 20.45
C GLY A 478 2.79 -19.81 20.17
N ILE A 479 3.04 -18.50 20.32
CA ILE A 479 4.38 -17.90 20.18
C ILE A 479 5.30 -18.36 21.33
N LYS A 480 4.82 -18.33 22.58
CA LYS A 480 5.57 -18.84 23.74
C LYS A 480 5.97 -20.30 23.57
N ARG A 481 5.07 -21.17 23.13
CA ARG A 481 5.38 -22.59 22.87
C ARG A 481 6.42 -22.80 21.76
N LYS A 482 6.46 -21.93 20.75
CA LYS A 482 7.48 -21.98 19.68
C LYS A 482 8.84 -21.47 20.13
N ILE A 483 8.90 -20.51 21.06
CA ILE A 483 10.16 -19.98 21.62
C ILE A 483 10.76 -20.96 22.63
N ILE A 484 9.93 -21.64 23.42
CA ILE A 484 10.40 -22.61 24.45
C ILE A 484 10.82 -23.95 23.83
N LYS A 485 10.37 -24.27 22.59
CA LYS A 485 10.78 -25.49 21.86
C LYS A 485 12.03 -25.31 20.98
N ARG A 486 12.67 -24.15 21.01
CA ARG A 486 14.00 -23.85 20.48
C ARG A 486 15.00 -23.68 21.62
#